data_9de830bc9da030c7c57f4490a50bce2a
#
_entry.id   9de830bc9da030c7c57f4490a50bce2a
#
_cell.length_a   1.000
_cell.length_b   1.000
_cell.length_c   1.000
_cell.angle_alpha   90.00
_cell.angle_beta   90.00
_cell.angle_gamma   90.00
#
_symmetry.space_group_name_H-M   'P 1'
#
loop_
_entity.id
_entity.type
_entity.pdbx_description
1 polymer ?
#
loop_
_entity_poly.entity_id
_entity_poly.type
_entity_poly.pdbx_seq_one_letter_code
_entity_poly.pdbx_strand_id
1 'polypeptide(L)'
;KEWLRKNRNLKILDLGCSSKNYWPEANHYADLDDFSEEFNKLNLKYTQIKKDHKLPFKDKEFDYVILSHVLEHVPNLIEFISEIERISKAGYIELPTKLNDNLVFGCDEDDIGHKWWFEYDDIKNTLVYSKKIDALEKFVTVGQIWKFEKFFADSLFIQTYWEDKINISKGEIIKFEKKIYFLTLIRKYFSKKLRVLFSKK
;
A
#
# COMPACT_ATOMS: atom_id res chain seq x y z
N LYS A 1 -9.58 9.59 8.64
CA LYS A 1 -10.90 9.71 7.95
C LYS A 1 -11.74 10.87 8.50
N GLU A 2 -11.96 10.97 9.82
CA GLU A 2 -12.80 12.04 10.40
C GLU A 2 -12.28 13.46 10.11
N TRP A 3 -10.95 13.64 10.16
CA TRP A 3 -10.32 14.91 9.82
C TRP A 3 -10.58 15.31 8.36
N LEU A 4 -10.47 14.37 7.42
CA LEU A 4 -10.76 14.60 6.00
C LEU A 4 -12.22 15.00 5.77
N ARG A 5 -13.16 14.37 6.49
CA ARG A 5 -14.59 14.72 6.42
C ARG A 5 -14.88 16.14 6.88
N LYS A 6 -14.12 16.64 7.85
CA LYS A 6 -14.25 18.03 8.35
C LYS A 6 -13.61 19.05 7.41
N ASN A 7 -12.71 18.64 6.52
CA ASN A 7 -11.95 19.51 5.62
C ASN A 7 -12.30 19.26 4.15
N ARG A 8 -13.57 19.20 3.81
CA ARG A 8 -14.10 18.93 2.44
C ARG A 8 -13.73 19.98 1.39
N ASN A 9 -13.24 21.14 1.79
CA ASN A 9 -12.75 22.19 0.91
C ASN A 9 -11.32 21.92 0.39
N LEU A 10 -10.62 20.93 0.95
CA LEU A 10 -9.32 20.53 0.49
C LEU A 10 -9.40 19.78 -0.84
N LYS A 11 -8.38 19.95 -1.68
CA LYS A 11 -8.20 19.18 -2.90
C LYS A 11 -7.45 17.90 -2.55
N ILE A 12 -8.18 16.78 -2.47
CA ILE A 12 -7.68 15.49 -2.00
C ILE A 12 -7.61 14.51 -3.16
N LEU A 13 -6.43 13.95 -3.41
CA LEU A 13 -6.18 12.88 -4.37
C LEU A 13 -6.12 11.53 -3.67
N ASP A 14 -6.89 10.56 -4.16
CA ASP A 14 -6.70 9.13 -3.87
C ASP A 14 -5.92 8.52 -5.04
N LEU A 15 -4.66 8.17 -4.80
CA LEU A 15 -3.75 7.66 -5.81
C LEU A 15 -3.50 6.16 -5.60
N GLY A 16 -3.74 5.35 -6.65
CA GLY A 16 -3.74 3.89 -6.57
C GLY A 16 -5.09 3.32 -6.12
N CYS A 17 -6.17 4.03 -6.44
CA CYS A 17 -7.53 3.60 -6.15
C CYS A 17 -8.04 2.60 -7.19
N SER A 18 -9.04 1.82 -6.82
CA SER A 18 -9.82 1.05 -7.79
C SER A 18 -11.30 1.42 -7.71
N SER A 19 -12.08 1.03 -8.72
CA SER A 19 -13.53 1.28 -8.72
C SER A 19 -14.29 0.63 -7.56
N LYS A 20 -13.69 -0.36 -6.90
CA LYS A 20 -14.28 -1.08 -5.76
C LYS A 20 -13.65 -0.72 -4.42
N ASN A 21 -12.47 -0.12 -4.45
CA ASN A 21 -11.71 0.24 -3.25
C ASN A 21 -11.10 1.62 -3.45
N TYR A 22 -11.80 2.66 -2.98
CA TYR A 22 -11.38 4.05 -3.01
C TYR A 22 -11.79 4.76 -1.73
N TRP A 23 -11.17 5.89 -1.46
CA TRP A 23 -11.47 6.71 -0.29
C TRP A 23 -12.56 7.72 -0.63
N PRO A 24 -13.77 7.57 -0.07
CA PRO A 24 -14.91 8.44 -0.40
C PRO A 24 -14.73 9.89 0.08
N GLU A 25 -13.72 10.15 0.91
CA GLU A 25 -13.32 11.49 1.34
C GLU A 25 -12.49 12.24 0.29
N ALA A 26 -11.92 11.54 -0.72
CA ALA A 26 -11.22 12.16 -1.83
C ALA A 26 -12.18 12.80 -2.84
N ASN A 27 -11.68 13.76 -3.60
CA ASN A 27 -12.44 14.42 -4.66
C ASN A 27 -11.74 14.37 -6.04
N HIS A 28 -10.59 13.69 -6.09
CA HIS A 28 -9.91 13.31 -7.31
C HIS A 28 -9.30 11.92 -7.13
N TYR A 29 -9.38 11.08 -8.15
CA TYR A 29 -8.96 9.68 -8.13
C TYR A 29 -8.00 9.42 -9.28
N ALA A 30 -6.97 8.61 -9.06
CA ALA A 30 -6.04 8.24 -10.12
C ALA A 30 -5.46 6.85 -9.93
N ASP A 31 -5.32 6.11 -11.02
CA ASP A 31 -4.70 4.80 -11.06
C ASP A 31 -4.02 4.54 -12.43
N LEU A 32 -3.18 3.50 -12.51
CA LEU A 32 -2.61 2.99 -13.77
C LEU A 32 -3.67 2.33 -14.66
N ASP A 33 -4.60 1.60 -14.03
CA ASP A 33 -5.72 0.99 -14.71
C ASP A 33 -6.75 2.04 -15.12
N ASP A 34 -7.52 1.78 -16.17
CA ASP A 34 -8.56 2.70 -16.64
C ASP A 34 -9.91 2.40 -15.97
N PHE A 35 -10.23 3.17 -14.95
CA PHE A 35 -11.53 3.15 -14.27
C PHE A 35 -12.39 4.38 -14.63
N SER A 36 -12.10 5.06 -15.75
CA SER A 36 -12.78 6.31 -16.14
C SER A 36 -14.28 6.13 -16.27
N GLU A 37 -14.75 5.00 -16.82
CA GLU A 37 -16.18 4.75 -17.00
C GLU A 37 -16.91 4.62 -15.66
N GLU A 38 -16.33 3.87 -14.70
CA GLU A 38 -16.92 3.65 -13.40
C GLU A 38 -16.98 4.94 -12.57
N PHE A 39 -15.89 5.70 -12.54
CA PHE A 39 -15.85 6.97 -11.82
C PHE A 39 -16.75 8.04 -12.45
N ASN A 40 -16.88 8.05 -13.79
CA ASN A 40 -17.82 8.93 -14.49
C ASN A 40 -19.28 8.61 -14.12
N LYS A 41 -19.66 7.34 -14.01
CA LYS A 41 -21.00 6.93 -13.54
C LYS A 41 -21.31 7.44 -12.14
N LEU A 42 -20.28 7.59 -11.29
CA LEU A 42 -20.40 8.13 -9.93
C LEU A 42 -20.27 9.66 -9.88
N ASN A 43 -20.07 10.31 -11.04
CA ASN A 43 -19.80 11.75 -11.15
C ASN A 43 -18.58 12.20 -10.32
N LEU A 44 -17.55 11.35 -10.30
CA LEU A 44 -16.29 11.58 -9.60
C LEU A 44 -15.15 11.85 -10.60
N LYS A 45 -14.23 12.74 -10.22
CA LYS A 45 -13.11 13.12 -11.07
C LYS A 45 -12.04 12.05 -11.06
N TYR A 46 -11.73 11.46 -12.22
CA TYR A 46 -10.72 10.43 -12.39
C TYR A 46 -9.65 10.84 -13.40
N THR A 47 -8.42 10.38 -13.19
CA THR A 47 -7.30 10.53 -14.13
C THR A 47 -6.55 9.22 -14.24
N GLN A 48 -6.55 8.60 -15.42
CA GLN A 48 -5.65 7.49 -15.68
C GLN A 48 -4.22 8.02 -15.76
N ILE A 49 -3.33 7.42 -14.94
CA ILE A 49 -1.89 7.74 -14.98
C ILE A 49 -1.12 6.69 -15.80
N LYS A 50 0.10 7.02 -16.20
CA LYS A 50 0.97 6.10 -16.93
C LYS A 50 2.07 5.60 -16.00
N LYS A 51 2.69 4.47 -16.37
CA LYS A 51 3.89 3.95 -15.66
C LYS A 51 5.11 4.88 -15.77
N ASP A 52 4.94 6.06 -16.32
CA ASP A 52 5.98 7.09 -16.39
C ASP A 52 6.28 7.66 -15.01
N HIS A 53 7.52 8.08 -14.80
CA HIS A 53 7.95 8.58 -13.51
C HIS A 53 7.32 9.92 -13.10
N LYS A 54 6.72 10.64 -14.05
CA LYS A 54 6.09 11.95 -13.83
C LYS A 54 4.57 11.84 -13.84
N LEU A 55 3.97 12.22 -12.71
CA LEU A 55 2.52 12.28 -12.58
C LEU A 55 1.95 13.49 -13.36
N PRO A 56 0.79 13.34 -14.03
CA PRO A 56 0.21 14.38 -14.90
C PRO A 56 -0.48 15.51 -14.13
N PHE A 57 0.11 15.90 -12.98
CA PHE A 57 -0.42 16.94 -12.09
C PHE A 57 0.58 18.09 -11.94
N LYS A 58 0.08 19.28 -11.63
CA LYS A 58 0.90 20.46 -11.36
C LYS A 58 1.56 20.38 -9.99
N ASP A 59 2.60 21.19 -9.81
CA ASP A 59 3.24 21.32 -8.49
C ASP A 59 2.24 21.83 -7.47
N LYS A 60 2.22 21.17 -6.30
CA LYS A 60 1.30 21.47 -5.19
C LYS A 60 -0.17 21.60 -5.62
N GLU A 61 -0.56 20.79 -6.63
CA GLU A 61 -1.94 20.78 -7.11
C GLU A 61 -2.93 20.30 -6.06
N PHE A 62 -2.50 19.41 -5.19
CA PHE A 62 -3.32 18.84 -4.12
C PHE A 62 -2.90 19.36 -2.75
N ASP A 63 -3.88 19.59 -1.90
CA ASP A 63 -3.63 19.88 -0.50
C ASP A 63 -3.28 18.59 0.26
N TYR A 64 -3.81 17.45 -0.19
CA TYR A 64 -3.62 16.17 0.46
C TYR A 64 -3.63 15.02 -0.55
N VAL A 65 -2.75 14.03 -0.37
CA VAL A 65 -2.72 12.77 -1.14
C VAL A 65 -2.88 11.57 -0.22
N ILE A 66 -3.65 10.60 -0.66
CA ILE A 66 -3.81 9.30 0.01
C ILE A 66 -3.09 8.25 -0.81
N LEU A 67 -2.19 7.52 -0.17
CA LEU A 67 -1.42 6.41 -0.72
C LEU A 67 -1.70 5.17 0.13
N SER A 68 -2.73 4.41 -0.22
CA SER A 68 -3.07 3.18 0.49
C SER A 68 -2.69 1.99 -0.38
N HIS A 69 -1.69 1.22 0.05
CA HIS A 69 -1.16 0.07 -0.68
C HIS A 69 -0.61 0.42 -2.08
N VAL A 70 0.24 1.43 -2.15
CA VAL A 70 0.85 1.91 -3.41
C VAL A 70 2.36 1.76 -3.41
N LEU A 71 3.04 2.28 -2.38
CA LEU A 71 4.50 2.43 -2.39
C LEU A 71 5.24 1.09 -2.47
N GLU A 72 4.65 0.01 -1.96
CA GLU A 72 5.23 -1.33 -2.02
C GLU A 72 5.36 -1.88 -3.45
N HIS A 73 4.57 -1.36 -4.39
CA HIS A 73 4.57 -1.79 -5.79
C HIS A 73 5.48 -0.98 -6.70
N VAL A 74 5.85 0.23 -6.28
CA VAL A 74 6.54 1.20 -7.14
C VAL A 74 7.98 0.78 -7.43
N PRO A 75 8.41 0.65 -8.69
CA PRO A 75 9.78 0.24 -9.02
C PRO A 75 10.84 1.23 -8.53
N ASN A 76 10.63 2.52 -8.79
CA ASN A 76 11.54 3.62 -8.47
C ASN A 76 10.99 4.44 -7.29
N LEU A 77 11.06 3.85 -6.10
CA LEU A 77 10.42 4.39 -4.89
C LEU A 77 10.80 5.84 -4.60
N ILE A 78 12.08 6.19 -4.65
CA ILE A 78 12.55 7.54 -4.27
C ILE A 78 12.09 8.59 -5.28
N GLU A 79 12.13 8.27 -6.58
CA GLU A 79 11.63 9.17 -7.62
C GLU A 79 10.12 9.39 -7.48
N PHE A 80 9.38 8.32 -7.19
CA PHE A 80 7.94 8.41 -7.00
C PHE A 80 7.59 9.24 -5.76
N ILE A 81 8.32 9.08 -4.64
CA ILE A 81 8.15 9.91 -3.45
C ILE A 81 8.40 11.39 -3.79
N SER A 82 9.44 11.70 -4.56
CA SER A 82 9.70 13.06 -4.99
C SER A 82 8.56 13.64 -5.83
N GLU A 83 7.92 12.83 -6.66
CA GLU A 83 6.73 13.24 -7.41
C GLU A 83 5.51 13.46 -6.51
N ILE A 84 5.31 12.62 -5.49
CA ILE A 84 4.25 12.82 -4.50
C ILE A 84 4.46 14.13 -3.74
N GLU A 85 5.67 14.40 -3.28
CA GLU A 85 6.04 15.65 -2.62
C GLU A 85 5.87 16.86 -3.57
N ARG A 86 6.14 16.70 -4.86
CA ARG A 86 5.93 17.75 -5.86
C ARG A 86 4.44 18.12 -6.01
N ILE A 87 3.57 17.12 -6.13
CA ILE A 87 2.14 17.34 -6.45
C ILE A 87 1.28 17.68 -5.24
N SER A 88 1.73 17.38 -4.02
CA SER A 88 0.92 17.54 -2.80
C SER A 88 1.68 18.23 -1.68
N LYS A 89 0.94 18.84 -0.74
CA LYS A 89 1.49 19.51 0.46
C LYS A 89 1.61 18.56 1.64
N ALA A 90 0.68 17.61 1.74
CA ALA A 90 0.58 16.67 2.84
C ALA A 90 -0.06 15.36 2.38
N GLY A 91 -0.06 14.34 3.21
CA GLY A 91 -0.73 13.10 2.86
C GLY A 91 -0.75 12.04 3.95
N TYR A 92 -1.38 10.94 3.58
CA TYR A 92 -1.49 9.71 4.34
C TYR A 92 -0.88 8.55 3.56
N ILE A 93 -0.14 7.72 4.25
CA ILE A 93 0.47 6.50 3.71
C ILE A 93 -0.01 5.32 4.56
N GLU A 94 -0.53 4.28 3.89
CA GLU A 94 -0.86 3.00 4.49
C GLU A 94 -0.16 1.88 3.73
N LEU A 95 0.57 1.04 4.46
CA LEU A 95 1.42 -0.02 3.90
C LEU A 95 1.30 -1.30 4.74
N PRO A 96 1.41 -2.48 4.13
CA PRO A 96 1.52 -3.72 4.88
C PRO A 96 2.85 -3.78 5.64
N THR A 97 2.81 -4.26 6.88
CA THR A 97 4.05 -4.62 7.58
C THR A 97 4.69 -5.85 6.94
N LYS A 98 5.99 -6.07 7.21
CA LYS A 98 6.69 -7.30 6.79
C LYS A 98 5.97 -8.57 7.23
N LEU A 99 5.34 -8.56 8.40
CA LEU A 99 4.58 -9.70 8.90
C LEU A 99 3.38 -10.01 7.99
N ASN A 100 2.61 -8.98 7.64
CA ASN A 100 1.45 -9.14 6.77
C ASN A 100 1.87 -9.60 5.36
N ASP A 101 2.90 -8.98 4.81
CA ASP A 101 3.38 -9.24 3.46
C ASP A 101 4.00 -10.66 3.29
N ASN A 102 4.63 -11.20 4.32
CA ASN A 102 5.26 -12.54 4.31
C ASN A 102 4.30 -13.71 4.46
N LEU A 103 3.01 -13.48 4.58
CA LEU A 103 2.02 -14.53 4.80
C LEU A 103 1.48 -15.15 3.51
N VAL A 104 1.61 -14.43 2.41
CA VAL A 104 1.09 -14.84 1.11
C VAL A 104 2.26 -15.30 0.26
N PHE A 105 2.08 -16.42 -0.47
CA PHE A 105 2.99 -16.77 -1.55
C PHE A 105 3.09 -15.58 -2.49
N GLY A 106 4.30 -15.10 -2.73
CA GLY A 106 4.55 -14.09 -3.72
C GLY A 106 3.99 -14.55 -5.06
N CYS A 107 3.28 -13.69 -5.71
CA CYS A 107 2.91 -13.83 -7.11
C CYS A 107 3.86 -12.93 -7.88
N ASP A 108 5.15 -13.29 -7.87
CA ASP A 108 6.22 -12.42 -8.40
C ASP A 108 6.39 -12.55 -9.91
N GLU A 109 5.54 -13.33 -10.58
CA GLU A 109 5.58 -13.50 -12.03
C GLU A 109 4.99 -12.31 -12.78
N ASP A 110 4.17 -11.49 -12.12
CA ASP A 110 3.60 -10.28 -12.71
C ASP A 110 4.26 -9.03 -12.13
N ASP A 111 4.47 -8.01 -12.95
CA ASP A 111 5.01 -6.66 -12.62
C ASP A 111 4.26 -5.92 -11.46
N ILE A 112 3.23 -6.55 -10.90
CA ILE A 112 2.31 -6.03 -9.89
C ILE A 112 2.72 -6.43 -8.46
N GLY A 113 3.69 -7.33 -8.26
CA GLY A 113 4.13 -7.79 -6.95
C GLY A 113 4.74 -6.70 -6.06
N HIS A 114 4.69 -6.92 -4.74
CA HIS A 114 5.39 -6.04 -3.80
C HIS A 114 6.90 -6.10 -4.04
N LYS A 115 7.52 -4.95 -4.24
CA LYS A 115 8.97 -4.81 -4.49
C LYS A 115 9.71 -4.43 -3.23
N TRP A 116 9.02 -3.80 -2.29
CA TRP A 116 9.58 -3.22 -1.09
C TRP A 116 8.88 -3.71 0.16
N TRP A 117 9.65 -3.87 1.22
CA TRP A 117 9.19 -4.00 2.59
C TRP A 117 9.35 -2.70 3.33
N PHE A 118 8.40 -2.41 4.18
CA PHE A 118 8.41 -1.22 5.01
C PHE A 118 8.35 -1.55 6.49
N GLU A 119 9.00 -0.71 7.27
CA GLU A 119 8.97 -0.64 8.73
C GLU A 119 8.85 0.83 9.11
N TYR A 120 8.41 1.11 10.33
CA TYR A 120 8.33 2.48 10.82
C TYR A 120 9.21 2.63 12.06
N ASP A 121 10.10 3.62 12.04
CA ASP A 121 10.94 4.01 13.17
C ASP A 121 10.21 5.13 13.92
N ASP A 122 9.51 4.78 15.00
CA ASP A 122 8.71 5.71 15.80
C ASP A 122 9.58 6.80 16.47
N ILE A 123 10.83 6.48 16.79
CA ILE A 123 11.74 7.42 17.45
C ILE A 123 12.17 8.52 16.48
N LYS A 124 12.48 8.13 15.25
CA LYS A 124 12.94 9.06 14.20
C LYS A 124 11.81 9.61 13.35
N ASN A 125 10.57 9.14 13.56
CA ASN A 125 9.42 9.44 12.72
C ASN A 125 9.73 9.22 11.23
N THR A 126 10.26 8.04 10.90
CA THR A 126 10.83 7.75 9.58
C THR A 126 10.33 6.42 9.04
N LEU A 127 9.87 6.43 7.80
CA LEU A 127 9.53 5.22 7.06
C LEU A 127 10.83 4.55 6.58
N VAL A 128 11.08 3.31 7.00
CA VAL A 128 12.27 2.55 6.62
C VAL A 128 11.90 1.53 5.55
N TYR A 129 12.56 1.59 4.40
CA TYR A 129 12.31 0.66 3.31
C TYR A 129 13.49 -0.26 3.04
N SER A 130 13.20 -1.50 2.67
CA SER A 130 14.19 -2.48 2.21
C SER A 130 13.63 -3.27 1.02
N LYS A 131 14.53 -3.81 0.18
CA LYS A 131 14.08 -4.65 -0.94
C LYS A 131 13.38 -5.88 -0.40
N LYS A 132 12.20 -6.20 -0.92
CA LYS A 132 11.51 -7.44 -0.60
C LYS A 132 12.36 -8.63 -1.04
N ILE A 133 12.42 -9.64 -0.20
CA ILE A 133 13.02 -10.94 -0.51
C ILE A 133 11.94 -12.01 -0.34
N ASP A 134 12.00 -13.06 -1.16
CA ASP A 134 11.08 -14.19 -1.08
C ASP A 134 11.33 -14.99 0.19
N ALA A 135 10.79 -14.48 1.29
CA ALA A 135 10.81 -15.14 2.57
C ALA A 135 9.38 -15.45 2.97
N LEU A 136 9.12 -16.72 3.27
CA LEU A 136 7.84 -17.13 3.79
C LEU A 136 7.91 -17.23 5.31
N GLU A 137 7.05 -16.50 6.00
CA GLU A 137 6.93 -16.64 7.45
C GLU A 137 6.50 -18.09 7.78
N LYS A 138 7.18 -18.73 8.77
CA LYS A 138 7.03 -20.18 9.04
C LYS A 138 5.90 -20.49 10.04
N PHE A 139 5.60 -19.58 10.95
CA PHE A 139 4.78 -19.85 12.13
C PHE A 139 3.32 -19.50 11.96
N VAL A 140 3.00 -18.41 11.28
CA VAL A 140 1.66 -17.87 11.16
C VAL A 140 1.00 -18.32 9.86
N THR A 141 -0.27 -18.71 9.92
CA THR A 141 -1.08 -19.06 8.75
C THR A 141 -1.97 -17.89 8.35
N VAL A 142 -2.45 -17.89 7.11
CA VAL A 142 -3.39 -16.88 6.60
C VAL A 142 -4.65 -16.78 7.49
N GLY A 143 -5.16 -17.93 7.98
CA GLY A 143 -6.31 -17.94 8.89
C GLY A 143 -6.02 -17.35 10.29
N GLN A 144 -4.77 -17.43 10.76
CA GLN A 144 -4.36 -16.79 12.01
C GLN A 144 -4.26 -15.28 11.84
N ILE A 145 -3.74 -14.81 10.70
CA ILE A 145 -3.70 -13.37 10.40
C ILE A 145 -5.09 -12.77 10.34
N TRP A 146 -6.05 -13.47 9.79
CA TRP A 146 -7.43 -12.99 9.77
C TRP A 146 -7.98 -12.72 11.18
N LYS A 147 -7.54 -13.50 12.17
CA LYS A 147 -7.84 -13.21 13.57
C LYS A 147 -7.04 -12.01 14.08
N PHE A 148 -5.77 -11.89 13.69
CA PHE A 148 -4.95 -10.75 14.06
C PHE A 148 -5.47 -9.44 13.46
N GLU A 149 -5.90 -9.43 12.20
CA GLU A 149 -6.55 -8.27 11.56
C GLU A 149 -7.74 -7.75 12.40
N LYS A 150 -8.48 -8.65 13.03
CA LYS A 150 -9.61 -8.26 13.87
C LYS A 150 -9.20 -7.59 15.20
N PHE A 151 -8.08 -8.00 15.79
CA PHE A 151 -7.67 -7.59 17.13
C PHE A 151 -6.40 -6.73 17.14
N PHE A 152 -5.58 -6.80 16.09
CA PHE A 152 -4.26 -6.19 16.01
C PHE A 152 -4.02 -5.56 14.63
N ALA A 153 -5.04 -4.91 14.06
CA ALA A 153 -4.94 -4.26 12.74
C ALA A 153 -3.74 -3.30 12.68
N ASP A 154 -3.53 -2.53 13.75
CA ASP A 154 -2.43 -1.57 13.85
C ASP A 154 -1.03 -2.20 13.79
N SER A 155 -0.92 -3.51 14.09
CA SER A 155 0.34 -4.27 13.99
C SER A 155 0.58 -4.85 12.59
N LEU A 156 -0.41 -4.84 11.72
CA LEU A 156 -0.33 -5.41 10.38
C LEU A 156 -0.15 -4.36 9.29
N PHE A 157 -0.49 -3.11 9.61
CA PHE A 157 -0.37 -2.00 8.69
C PHE A 157 0.44 -0.86 9.32
N ILE A 158 1.30 -0.26 8.53
CA ILE A 158 1.94 1.00 8.85
C ILE A 158 1.00 2.09 8.36
N GLN A 159 0.61 2.98 9.26
CA GLN A 159 -0.22 4.14 8.94
C GLN A 159 0.50 5.39 9.41
N THR A 160 0.89 6.26 8.48
CA THR A 160 1.61 7.47 8.80
C THR A 160 1.10 8.68 8.02
N TYR A 161 1.29 9.84 8.59
CA TYR A 161 0.96 11.13 7.99
C TYR A 161 2.24 11.92 7.76
N TRP A 162 2.24 12.72 6.73
CA TRP A 162 3.38 13.57 6.41
C TRP A 162 2.91 14.97 5.98
N GLU A 163 3.77 15.94 6.16
CA GLU A 163 3.59 17.32 5.73
C GLU A 163 4.88 17.80 5.12
N ASP A 164 4.80 18.49 4.00
CA ASP A 164 5.88 18.99 3.15
C ASP A 164 6.84 17.92 2.62
N LYS A 165 7.29 17.00 3.48
CA LYS A 165 8.29 15.98 3.12
C LYS A 165 8.00 14.63 3.78
N ILE A 166 8.21 13.55 3.01
CA ILE A 166 8.12 12.18 3.48
C ILE A 166 9.49 11.77 4.03
N ASN A 167 9.59 11.57 5.34
CA ASN A 167 10.82 11.07 5.96
C ASN A 167 10.98 9.58 5.62
N ILE A 168 11.95 9.28 4.78
CA ILE A 168 12.23 7.90 4.37
C ILE A 168 13.72 7.61 4.41
N SER A 169 14.08 6.40 4.83
CA SER A 169 15.45 5.92 4.86
C SER A 169 15.56 4.48 4.38
N LYS A 170 16.71 4.12 3.83
CA LYS A 170 16.99 2.76 3.42
C LYS A 170 17.38 1.91 4.62
N GLY A 171 16.67 0.81 4.84
CA GLY A 171 16.98 -0.17 5.86
C GLY A 171 18.01 -1.22 5.42
N GLU A 172 18.46 -2.02 6.36
CA GLU A 172 19.35 -3.14 6.09
C GLU A 172 18.60 -4.31 5.47
N ILE A 173 19.28 -5.04 4.57
CA ILE A 173 18.74 -6.26 3.99
C ILE A 173 18.98 -7.40 4.98
N ILE A 174 17.90 -7.86 5.60
CA ILE A 174 17.95 -9.03 6.48
C ILE A 174 18.14 -10.29 5.60
N LYS A 175 19.22 -11.05 5.82
CA LYS A 175 19.42 -12.34 5.16
C LYS A 175 18.58 -13.39 5.88
N PHE A 176 17.57 -13.93 5.20
CA PHE A 176 16.82 -15.08 5.70
C PHE A 176 17.38 -16.39 5.15
N GLU A 177 17.37 -17.44 5.96
CA GLU A 177 17.59 -18.79 5.47
C GLU A 177 16.39 -19.23 4.62
N LYS A 178 16.65 -19.53 3.34
CA LYS A 178 15.61 -19.87 2.34
C LYS A 178 14.98 -21.27 2.53
N LYS A 179 15.30 -22.04 3.57
CA LYS A 179 14.74 -23.39 3.76
C LYS A 179 13.30 -23.33 4.24
N ILE A 180 12.38 -23.54 3.29
CA ILE A 180 10.96 -23.70 3.58
C ILE A 180 10.65 -25.20 3.55
N TYR A 181 10.12 -25.71 4.66
CA TYR A 181 9.72 -27.12 4.75
C TYR A 181 8.44 -27.37 3.97
N PHE A 182 8.37 -28.49 3.26
CA PHE A 182 7.22 -28.90 2.45
C PHE A 182 5.89 -28.85 3.24
N LEU A 183 5.90 -29.33 4.47
CA LEU A 183 4.72 -29.28 5.35
C LEU A 183 4.26 -27.84 5.64
N THR A 184 5.17 -26.87 5.74
CA THR A 184 4.82 -25.46 5.91
C THR A 184 4.10 -24.92 4.67
N LEU A 185 4.54 -25.30 3.48
CA LEU A 185 3.90 -24.92 2.21
C LEU A 185 2.47 -25.47 2.14
N ILE A 186 2.29 -26.76 2.44
CA ILE A 186 0.98 -27.42 2.46
C ILE A 186 0.04 -26.71 3.43
N ARG A 187 0.50 -26.48 4.67
CA ARG A 187 -0.30 -25.80 5.71
C ARG A 187 -0.75 -24.40 5.25
N LYS A 188 0.16 -23.61 4.67
CA LYS A 188 -0.16 -22.27 4.18
C LYS A 188 -1.10 -22.31 2.98
N TYR A 189 -0.91 -23.23 2.04
CA TYR A 189 -1.78 -23.41 0.89
C TYR A 189 -3.23 -23.71 1.32
N PHE A 190 -3.43 -24.67 2.21
CA PHE A 190 -4.78 -25.00 2.72
C PHE A 190 -5.38 -23.82 3.49
N SER A 191 -4.61 -23.12 4.31
CA SER A 191 -5.09 -21.95 5.03
C SER A 191 -5.54 -20.83 4.07
N LYS A 192 -4.80 -20.58 2.99
CA LYS A 192 -5.18 -19.62 1.94
C LYS A 192 -6.47 -20.06 1.22
N LYS A 193 -6.57 -21.34 0.84
CA LYS A 193 -7.80 -21.89 0.19
C LYS A 193 -9.03 -21.74 1.07
N LEU A 194 -8.92 -22.06 2.35
CA LEU A 194 -10.02 -21.90 3.31
C LEU A 194 -10.43 -20.43 3.44
N ARG A 195 -9.49 -19.51 3.53
CA ARG A 195 -9.81 -18.07 3.56
C ARG A 195 -10.64 -17.65 2.35
N VAL A 196 -10.23 -18.04 1.13
CA VAL A 196 -10.96 -17.69 -0.11
C VAL A 196 -12.38 -18.26 -0.09
N LEU A 197 -12.59 -19.47 0.46
CA LEU A 197 -13.92 -20.08 0.57
C LEU A 197 -14.82 -19.31 1.56
N PHE A 198 -14.27 -18.81 2.66
CA PHE A 198 -15.03 -18.09 3.70
C PHE A 198 -15.17 -16.58 3.44
N SER A 199 -14.35 -15.98 2.59
CA SER A 199 -14.44 -14.57 2.23
C SER A 199 -15.47 -14.26 1.12
N LYS A 200 -16.05 -15.28 0.50
CA LYS A 200 -17.10 -15.16 -0.54
C LYS A 200 -18.53 -15.11 0.02
N LYS A 201 -18.69 -14.81 1.31
CA LYS A 201 -20.01 -14.57 1.90
C LYS A 201 -20.24 -13.11 2.21
#